data_ea894b2a8776849b52a77327ba6dc6af
#
_entry.id   ea894b2a8776849b52a77327ba6dc6af
#
_cell.length_a   1.000
_cell.length_b   1.000
_cell.length_c   1.000
_cell.angle_alpha   90.00
_cell.angle_beta   90.00
_cell.angle_gamma   90.00
#
_symmetry.space_group_name_H-M   'P 1'
#
loop_
_entity.id
_entity.type
_entity.pdbx_description
1 polymer ?
#
loop_
_entity_poly.entity_id
_entity_poly.type
_entity_poly.pdbx_seq_one_letter_code
_entity_poly.pdbx_strand_id
1 'polypeptide(L)'
;VPLFLDKDIGGPLARTVVDAVAIFDVIAGYDPADPVTAASQGKRADSYSKFLDKDGVRGMRLGVVRQLFTPQNTDPDVMKRMEQALADLRRLGAQIVDPVHIAEIDTIPPGMLFCFRFKFDINDYLPRLAPGAQVKTLEDIIKSTKFHPSIEKRLHDRQAEPPLAENQRCMQVAQNTQRMREAVQKVMDDNTLDALVYPTWAFPPRMIGDLNTPHGNNSPRLSPPTGFPAITVPMGFVRDSLPVGLQVLGRAWSEPTLIKIVYGYEQATRHRRPPASTPPLPAGQ
;
A
#
# COMPACT_ATOMS: atom_id res chain seq x y z
N VAL A 1 5.00 -14.98 -6.76
CA VAL A 1 5.11 -15.87 -5.57
C VAL A 1 4.25 -15.29 -4.48
N PRO A 2 3.23 -16.01 -4.00
CA PRO A 2 2.32 -15.49 -2.97
C PRO A 2 3.04 -15.38 -1.61
N LEU A 3 2.73 -14.30 -0.87
CA LEU A 3 3.04 -14.16 0.56
C LEU A 3 1.75 -14.18 1.38
N PHE A 4 0.76 -13.42 0.93
CA PHE A 4 -0.62 -13.39 1.43
C PHE A 4 -1.55 -13.37 0.20
N LEU A 5 -1.91 -14.53 -0.34
CA LEU A 5 -2.63 -14.66 -1.61
C LEU A 5 -3.93 -13.82 -1.65
N ASP A 6 -4.58 -13.64 -0.50
CA ASP A 6 -5.79 -12.83 -0.35
C ASP A 6 -5.54 -11.31 -0.21
N LYS A 7 -4.27 -10.88 -0.18
CA LYS A 7 -3.86 -9.49 0.03
C LYS A 7 -2.83 -8.99 -0.99
N ASP A 8 -2.05 -9.92 -1.57
CA ASP A 8 -1.00 -9.55 -2.52
C ASP A 8 -1.61 -9.04 -3.82
N ILE A 9 -1.12 -7.91 -4.29
CA ILE A 9 -1.51 -7.31 -5.57
C ILE A 9 -0.29 -6.82 -6.33
N GLY A 10 -0.34 -6.85 -7.66
CA GLY A 10 0.58 -6.14 -8.53
C GLY A 10 0.21 -4.65 -8.57
N GLY A 11 1.20 -3.76 -8.42
CA GLY A 11 1.00 -2.32 -8.52
C GLY A 11 2.15 -1.64 -9.25
N PRO A 12 1.89 -0.59 -10.05
CA PRO A 12 2.94 0.11 -10.77
C PRO A 12 3.86 0.89 -9.82
N LEU A 13 5.17 0.78 -10.06
CA LEU A 13 6.19 1.65 -9.48
C LEU A 13 6.81 2.47 -10.60
N ALA A 14 6.57 3.78 -10.61
CA ALA A 14 6.99 4.66 -11.68
C ALA A 14 7.57 5.98 -11.16
N ARG A 15 8.21 6.75 -12.04
CA ARG A 15 8.82 8.03 -11.69
C ARG A 15 7.82 9.17 -11.62
N THR A 16 6.68 9.04 -12.30
CA THR A 16 5.60 10.03 -12.34
C THR A 16 4.24 9.36 -12.18
N VAL A 17 3.23 10.12 -11.77
CA VAL A 17 1.84 9.64 -11.73
C VAL A 17 1.37 9.27 -13.14
N VAL A 18 1.77 10.01 -14.18
CA VAL A 18 1.43 9.70 -15.58
C VAL A 18 1.91 8.30 -15.95
N ASP A 19 3.18 7.98 -15.69
CA ASP A 19 3.75 6.67 -16.01
C ASP A 19 3.08 5.55 -15.20
N ALA A 20 2.79 5.80 -13.91
CA ALA A 20 2.08 4.85 -13.07
C ALA A 20 0.68 4.55 -13.60
N VAL A 21 -0.05 5.59 -14.02
CA VAL A 21 -1.41 5.46 -14.59
C VAL A 21 -1.37 4.74 -15.94
N ALA A 22 -0.38 5.02 -16.79
CA ALA A 22 -0.21 4.32 -18.07
C ALA A 22 0.02 2.81 -17.87
N ILE A 23 0.86 2.42 -16.89
CA ILE A 23 1.06 1.01 -16.53
C ILE A 23 -0.24 0.42 -15.96
N PHE A 24 -0.93 1.17 -15.08
CA PHE A 24 -2.18 0.72 -14.47
C PHE A 24 -3.28 0.50 -15.52
N ASP A 25 -3.37 1.34 -16.53
CA ASP A 25 -4.30 1.18 -17.67
C ASP A 25 -4.11 -0.17 -18.38
N VAL A 26 -2.88 -0.68 -18.42
CA VAL A 26 -2.55 -1.97 -19.07
C VAL A 26 -2.86 -3.16 -18.15
N ILE A 27 -2.51 -3.08 -16.85
CA ILE A 27 -2.58 -4.22 -15.94
C ILE A 27 -3.92 -4.36 -15.21
N ALA A 28 -4.74 -3.29 -15.14
CA ALA A 28 -6.02 -3.33 -14.46
C ALA A 28 -7.08 -4.01 -15.34
N GLY A 29 -7.81 -4.97 -14.75
CA GLY A 29 -8.91 -5.61 -15.47
C GLY A 29 -9.20 -7.04 -15.01
N TYR A 30 -10.09 -7.69 -15.74
CA TYR A 30 -10.42 -9.09 -15.52
C TYR A 30 -9.41 -10.01 -16.21
N ASP A 31 -8.86 -10.94 -15.45
CA ASP A 31 -8.05 -12.05 -15.93
C ASP A 31 -8.75 -13.37 -15.57
N PRO A 32 -9.19 -14.20 -16.55
CA PRO A 32 -9.83 -15.46 -16.27
C PRO A 32 -8.91 -16.47 -15.54
N ALA A 33 -7.59 -16.29 -15.58
CA ALA A 33 -6.63 -17.09 -14.83
C ALA A 33 -6.54 -16.68 -13.34
N ASP A 34 -7.07 -15.51 -12.98
CA ASP A 34 -7.15 -15.02 -11.60
C ASP A 34 -8.61 -14.70 -11.22
N PRO A 35 -9.34 -15.64 -10.60
CA PRO A 35 -10.76 -15.49 -10.27
C PRO A 35 -11.09 -14.27 -9.40
N VAL A 36 -10.15 -13.77 -8.60
CA VAL A 36 -10.34 -12.58 -7.76
C VAL A 36 -10.63 -11.34 -8.62
N THR A 37 -10.06 -11.27 -9.81
CA THR A 37 -10.24 -10.15 -10.74
C THR A 37 -11.65 -10.06 -11.33
N ALA A 38 -12.47 -11.11 -11.22
CA ALA A 38 -13.86 -11.09 -11.70
C ALA A 38 -14.69 -9.96 -11.07
N ALA A 39 -14.36 -9.54 -9.85
CA ALA A 39 -14.99 -8.42 -9.17
C ALA A 39 -14.81 -7.07 -9.90
N SER A 40 -13.83 -6.95 -10.80
CA SER A 40 -13.55 -5.74 -11.60
C SER A 40 -14.45 -5.58 -12.82
N GLN A 41 -15.18 -6.64 -13.22
CA GLN A 41 -16.05 -6.58 -14.40
C GLN A 41 -17.10 -5.48 -14.25
N GLY A 42 -17.19 -4.60 -15.26
CA GLY A 42 -18.10 -3.46 -15.29
C GLY A 42 -17.72 -2.29 -14.37
N LYS A 43 -16.57 -2.37 -13.65
CA LYS A 43 -16.11 -1.32 -12.74
C LYS A 43 -14.82 -0.64 -13.20
N ARG A 44 -14.07 -1.28 -14.10
CA ARG A 44 -12.89 -0.69 -14.70
C ARG A 44 -13.28 0.49 -15.61
N ALA A 45 -12.57 1.61 -15.49
CA ALA A 45 -12.70 2.69 -16.48
C ALA A 45 -12.10 2.26 -17.83
N ASP A 46 -12.62 2.79 -18.96
CA ASP A 46 -12.04 2.52 -20.28
C ASP A 46 -10.59 2.95 -20.38
N SER A 47 -10.24 4.06 -19.73
CA SER A 47 -8.89 4.54 -19.53
C SER A 47 -8.82 5.38 -18.25
N TYR A 48 -7.84 5.12 -17.43
CA TYR A 48 -7.54 5.89 -16.22
C TYR A 48 -6.79 7.20 -16.52
N SER A 49 -6.14 7.30 -17.67
CA SER A 49 -5.47 8.53 -18.13
C SER A 49 -6.42 9.72 -18.29
N LYS A 50 -7.73 9.48 -18.47
CA LYS A 50 -8.77 10.53 -18.50
C LYS A 50 -8.87 11.32 -17.17
N PHE A 51 -8.37 10.77 -16.09
CA PHE A 51 -8.47 11.36 -14.75
C PHE A 51 -7.20 12.11 -14.32
N LEU A 52 -6.24 12.30 -15.24
CA LEU A 52 -5.04 13.11 -15.01
C LEU A 52 -5.43 14.60 -15.08
N ASP A 53 -5.87 15.14 -13.96
CA ASP A 53 -6.37 16.50 -13.81
C ASP A 53 -5.44 17.31 -12.90
N LYS A 54 -4.87 18.42 -13.41
CA LYS A 54 -3.97 19.29 -12.64
C LYS A 54 -4.70 20.04 -11.52
N ASP A 55 -5.99 20.27 -11.67
CA ASP A 55 -6.86 20.87 -10.67
C ASP A 55 -7.58 19.83 -9.79
N GLY A 56 -7.24 18.56 -9.94
CA GLY A 56 -7.91 17.42 -9.36
C GLY A 56 -7.93 17.36 -7.82
N VAL A 57 -7.21 18.25 -7.13
CA VAL A 57 -7.27 18.42 -5.67
C VAL A 57 -8.37 19.38 -5.25
N ARG A 58 -8.76 20.30 -6.13
CA ARG A 58 -9.71 21.38 -5.81
C ARG A 58 -11.08 20.81 -5.44
N GLY A 59 -11.58 21.23 -4.28
CA GLY A 59 -12.88 20.82 -3.75
C GLY A 59 -12.90 19.42 -3.11
N MET A 60 -11.82 18.62 -3.24
CA MET A 60 -11.73 17.32 -2.58
C MET A 60 -11.73 17.45 -1.07
N ARG A 61 -12.44 16.55 -0.40
CA ARG A 61 -12.56 16.49 1.05
C ARG A 61 -11.72 15.32 1.58
N LEU A 62 -10.61 15.63 2.28
CA LEU A 62 -9.59 14.67 2.66
C LEU A 62 -9.52 14.50 4.19
N GLY A 63 -9.64 13.26 4.67
CA GLY A 63 -9.55 12.91 6.08
C GLY A 63 -8.13 12.55 6.49
N VAL A 64 -7.63 13.14 7.57
CA VAL A 64 -6.27 12.89 8.10
C VAL A 64 -6.33 11.82 9.19
N VAL A 65 -5.70 10.65 8.95
CA VAL A 65 -5.67 9.54 9.92
C VAL A 65 -4.48 9.71 10.86
N ARG A 66 -4.62 10.58 11.87
CA ARG A 66 -3.55 10.89 12.85
C ARG A 66 -3.09 9.69 13.65
N GLN A 67 -3.93 8.68 13.85
CA GLN A 67 -3.56 7.45 14.56
C GLN A 67 -2.37 6.71 13.93
N LEU A 68 -2.12 6.89 12.62
CA LEU A 68 -1.01 6.28 11.91
C LEU A 68 0.31 7.07 12.00
N PHE A 69 0.25 8.30 12.51
CA PHE A 69 1.44 9.15 12.66
C PHE A 69 1.27 10.12 13.83
N THR A 70 1.66 9.66 15.00
CA THR A 70 1.68 10.47 16.23
C THR A 70 3.11 10.90 16.56
N PRO A 71 3.32 11.92 17.41
CA PRO A 71 4.66 12.30 17.85
C PRO A 71 5.46 11.16 18.48
N GLN A 72 4.79 10.16 19.06
CA GLN A 72 5.42 9.03 19.74
C GLN A 72 5.86 7.94 18.76
N ASN A 73 5.26 7.84 17.59
CA ASN A 73 5.51 6.75 16.63
C ASN A 73 6.02 7.23 15.26
N THR A 74 6.40 8.49 15.13
CA THR A 74 6.81 9.08 13.85
C THR A 74 8.05 9.95 14.01
N ASP A 75 8.96 9.84 13.05
CA ASP A 75 10.13 10.71 12.96
C ASP A 75 9.70 12.18 12.83
N PRO A 76 10.30 13.11 13.61
CA PRO A 76 9.90 14.53 13.60
C PRO A 76 10.02 15.20 12.23
N ASP A 77 11.00 14.81 11.41
CA ASP A 77 11.16 15.36 10.06
C ASP A 77 10.06 14.84 9.13
N VAL A 78 9.62 13.60 9.29
CA VAL A 78 8.46 13.03 8.56
C VAL A 78 7.18 13.74 8.98
N MET A 79 6.99 13.98 10.28
CA MET A 79 5.87 14.79 10.79
C MET A 79 5.82 16.16 10.13
N LYS A 80 6.96 16.88 10.11
CA LYS A 80 7.06 18.20 9.48
C LYS A 80 6.72 18.15 7.98
N ARG A 81 7.16 17.11 7.26
CA ARG A 81 6.81 16.93 5.84
C ARG A 81 5.34 16.64 5.64
N MET A 82 4.72 15.87 6.53
CA MET A 82 3.29 15.62 6.45
C MET A 82 2.47 16.89 6.70
N GLU A 83 2.83 17.71 7.68
CA GLU A 83 2.18 19.00 7.90
C GLU A 83 2.33 19.95 6.67
N GLN A 84 3.50 19.95 6.03
CA GLN A 84 3.70 20.69 4.78
C GLN A 84 2.81 20.15 3.65
N ALA A 85 2.70 18.82 3.51
CA ALA A 85 1.81 18.21 2.51
C ALA A 85 0.34 18.58 2.74
N LEU A 86 -0.12 18.62 4.00
CA LEU A 86 -1.47 19.08 4.33
C LEU A 86 -1.67 20.56 4.01
N ALA A 87 -0.66 21.41 4.24
CA ALA A 87 -0.70 22.83 3.85
C ALA A 87 -0.77 22.99 2.33
N ASP A 88 0.00 22.19 1.57
CA ASP A 88 -0.03 22.20 0.11
C ASP A 88 -1.40 21.76 -0.43
N LEU A 89 -1.99 20.70 0.13
CA LEU A 89 -3.34 20.23 -0.24
C LEU A 89 -4.41 21.33 0.01
N ARG A 90 -4.34 22.03 1.18
CA ARG A 90 -5.23 23.18 1.44
C ARG A 90 -5.04 24.30 0.42
N ARG A 91 -3.79 24.66 0.11
CA ARG A 91 -3.47 25.69 -0.89
C ARG A 91 -3.99 25.31 -2.28
N LEU A 92 -4.05 24.03 -2.61
CA LEU A 92 -4.61 23.52 -3.87
C LEU A 92 -6.15 23.44 -3.84
N GLY A 93 -6.79 23.81 -2.75
CA GLY A 93 -8.25 23.90 -2.63
C GLY A 93 -8.93 22.68 -2.03
N ALA A 94 -8.18 21.75 -1.41
CA ALA A 94 -8.77 20.66 -0.65
C ALA A 94 -9.34 21.14 0.68
N GLN A 95 -10.45 20.53 1.10
CA GLN A 95 -10.99 20.64 2.46
C GLN A 95 -10.39 19.52 3.32
N ILE A 96 -9.67 19.89 4.36
CA ILE A 96 -8.98 18.93 5.24
C ILE A 96 -9.80 18.74 6.52
N VAL A 97 -10.23 17.49 6.75
CA VAL A 97 -10.85 17.04 8.01
C VAL A 97 -9.76 16.38 8.86
N ASP A 98 -9.35 17.04 9.93
CA ASP A 98 -8.19 16.67 10.74
C ASP A 98 -8.47 16.85 12.24
N PRO A 99 -8.44 15.79 13.04
CA PRO A 99 -8.27 14.38 12.65
C PRO A 99 -9.59 13.70 12.24
N VAL A 100 -9.47 12.57 11.53
CA VAL A 100 -10.50 11.54 11.51
C VAL A 100 -10.07 10.37 12.37
N HIS A 101 -11.03 9.65 12.96
CA HIS A 101 -10.75 8.56 13.90
C HIS A 101 -11.40 7.25 13.43
N ILE A 102 -10.59 6.19 13.31
CA ILE A 102 -11.02 4.83 12.95
C ILE A 102 -10.79 3.95 14.16
N ALA A 103 -11.85 3.61 14.89
CA ALA A 103 -11.78 2.89 16.18
C ALA A 103 -11.06 1.52 16.06
N GLU A 104 -11.17 0.87 14.91
CA GLU A 104 -10.54 -0.42 14.63
C GLU A 104 -9.01 -0.35 14.58
N ILE A 105 -8.42 0.80 14.28
CA ILE A 105 -6.96 1.00 14.35
C ILE A 105 -6.46 0.81 15.79
N ASP A 106 -7.23 1.23 16.77
CA ASP A 106 -6.84 1.17 18.19
C ASP A 106 -7.12 -0.20 18.81
N THR A 107 -8.11 -0.92 18.27
CA THR A 107 -8.61 -2.17 18.88
C THR A 107 -8.11 -3.43 18.18
N ILE A 108 -7.74 -3.36 16.89
CA ILE A 108 -7.26 -4.50 16.12
C ILE A 108 -5.74 -4.40 15.95
N PRO A 109 -4.94 -5.28 16.60
CA PRO A 109 -3.50 -5.30 16.38
C PRO A 109 -3.17 -5.53 14.89
N PRO A 110 -2.18 -4.84 14.31
CA PRO A 110 -1.84 -4.96 12.88
C PRO A 110 -1.62 -6.38 12.41
N GLY A 111 -0.96 -7.20 13.24
CA GLY A 111 -0.73 -8.61 12.94
C GLY A 111 -2.01 -9.45 12.86
N MET A 112 -3.14 -8.97 13.38
CA MET A 112 -4.45 -9.64 13.34
C MET A 112 -5.29 -9.24 12.12
N LEU A 113 -4.67 -8.63 11.11
CA LEU A 113 -5.25 -8.33 9.81
C LEU A 113 -4.68 -9.23 8.69
N PHE A 114 -3.76 -10.14 9.02
CA PHE A 114 -3.09 -11.03 8.08
C PHE A 114 -3.12 -12.49 8.58
N CYS A 115 -3.76 -13.37 7.79
CA CYS A 115 -3.72 -14.81 8.02
C CYS A 115 -2.39 -15.39 7.50
N PHE A 116 -1.74 -16.23 8.30
CA PHE A 116 -0.46 -16.83 7.93
C PHE A 116 -0.64 -18.08 7.06
N ARG A 117 -1.16 -17.89 5.87
CA ARG A 117 -1.50 -18.95 4.91
C ARG A 117 -0.37 -19.34 3.94
N PHE A 118 0.83 -18.74 4.07
CA PHE A 118 1.96 -18.90 3.15
C PHE A 118 2.29 -20.36 2.79
N LYS A 119 2.29 -21.28 3.78
CA LYS A 119 2.51 -22.72 3.54
C LYS A 119 1.56 -23.30 2.49
N PHE A 120 0.29 -22.98 2.60
CA PHE A 120 -0.75 -23.51 1.72
C PHE A 120 -0.67 -22.88 0.34
N ASP A 121 -0.51 -21.56 0.29
CA ASP A 121 -0.45 -20.81 -0.95
C ASP A 121 0.81 -21.16 -1.77
N ILE A 122 1.98 -21.32 -1.14
CA ILE A 122 3.20 -21.68 -1.85
C ILE A 122 3.19 -23.14 -2.33
N ASN A 123 2.60 -24.04 -1.54
CA ASN A 123 2.47 -25.45 -1.90
C ASN A 123 1.51 -25.66 -3.07
N ASP A 124 0.50 -24.79 -3.23
CA ASP A 124 -0.38 -24.79 -4.38
C ASP A 124 0.26 -24.09 -5.61
N TYR A 125 1.02 -23.02 -5.38
CA TYR A 125 1.63 -22.22 -6.44
C TYR A 125 2.81 -22.92 -7.15
N LEU A 126 3.75 -23.52 -6.39
CA LEU A 126 4.99 -24.07 -6.94
C LEU A 126 4.78 -25.20 -7.96
N PRO A 127 3.85 -26.18 -7.76
CA PRO A 127 3.60 -27.21 -8.75
C PRO A 127 3.08 -26.67 -10.08
N ARG A 128 2.38 -25.54 -10.07
CA ARG A 128 1.80 -24.89 -11.26
C ARG A 128 2.81 -24.02 -12.02
N LEU A 129 3.85 -23.51 -11.34
CA LEU A 129 4.79 -22.54 -11.89
C LEU A 129 5.63 -23.13 -13.05
N ALA A 130 6.18 -24.34 -12.84
CA ALA A 130 6.92 -25.07 -13.86
C ALA A 130 6.91 -26.57 -13.56
N PRO A 131 6.53 -27.42 -14.48
CA PRO A 131 6.51 -28.88 -14.27
C PRO A 131 7.88 -29.44 -13.85
N GLY A 132 8.99 -28.84 -14.33
CA GLY A 132 10.37 -29.25 -14.02
C GLY A 132 10.98 -28.65 -12.75
N ALA A 133 10.27 -27.79 -12.00
CA ALA A 133 10.82 -27.20 -10.77
C ALA A 133 11.12 -28.30 -9.74
N GLN A 134 12.31 -28.30 -9.14
CA GLN A 134 12.74 -29.30 -8.17
C GLN A 134 12.06 -29.12 -6.81
N VAL A 135 11.75 -27.89 -6.42
CA VAL A 135 11.03 -27.55 -5.19
C VAL A 135 9.53 -27.43 -5.48
N LYS A 136 8.71 -28.10 -4.71
CA LYS A 136 7.24 -28.11 -4.87
C LYS A 136 6.49 -27.61 -3.63
N THR A 137 7.16 -27.58 -2.48
CA THR A 137 6.55 -27.27 -1.20
C THR A 137 7.42 -26.33 -0.37
N LEU A 138 6.84 -25.73 0.66
CA LEU A 138 7.60 -24.96 1.67
C LEU A 138 8.62 -25.86 2.39
N GLU A 139 8.27 -27.13 2.61
CA GLU A 139 9.19 -28.09 3.23
C GLU A 139 10.42 -28.33 2.34
N ASP A 140 10.25 -28.43 1.02
CA ASP A 140 11.38 -28.57 0.09
C ASP A 140 12.28 -27.33 0.11
N ILE A 141 11.68 -26.14 0.21
CA ILE A 141 12.43 -24.88 0.36
C ILE A 141 13.27 -24.93 1.65
N ILE A 142 12.66 -25.30 2.78
CA ILE A 142 13.36 -25.41 4.07
C ILE A 142 14.50 -26.42 3.99
N LYS A 143 14.26 -27.62 3.44
CA LYS A 143 15.27 -28.68 3.26
C LYS A 143 16.41 -28.24 2.35
N SER A 144 16.15 -27.40 1.37
CA SER A 144 17.16 -26.90 0.43
C SER A 144 18.22 -25.99 1.08
N THR A 145 17.90 -25.36 2.18
CA THR A 145 18.70 -24.32 2.87
C THR A 145 19.11 -23.13 1.99
N LYS A 146 18.54 -23.00 0.78
CA LYS A 146 18.83 -21.95 -0.21
C LYS A 146 17.95 -20.71 0.02
N PHE A 147 17.98 -20.17 1.21
CA PHE A 147 17.28 -18.93 1.61
C PHE A 147 18.19 -18.10 2.51
N HIS A 148 17.87 -16.83 2.67
CA HIS A 148 18.65 -15.97 3.55
C HIS A 148 18.42 -16.36 5.03
N PRO A 149 19.49 -16.52 5.85
CA PRO A 149 19.36 -17.00 7.22
C PRO A 149 18.37 -16.22 8.11
N SER A 150 18.21 -14.92 7.87
CA SER A 150 17.29 -14.06 8.63
C SER A 150 15.82 -14.46 8.54
N ILE A 151 15.42 -15.29 7.56
CA ILE A 151 14.02 -15.73 7.39
C ILE A 151 13.80 -17.18 7.86
N GLU A 152 14.85 -17.91 8.25
CA GLU A 152 14.77 -19.34 8.58
C GLU A 152 13.72 -19.62 9.65
N LYS A 153 13.81 -18.94 10.80
CA LYS A 153 12.81 -19.09 11.87
C LYS A 153 11.39 -18.86 11.36
N ARG A 154 11.20 -17.83 10.50
CA ARG A 154 9.88 -17.51 9.96
C ARG A 154 9.36 -18.61 9.03
N LEU A 155 10.22 -19.22 8.21
CA LEU A 155 9.82 -20.36 7.35
C LEU A 155 9.36 -21.54 8.20
N HIS A 156 10.09 -21.89 9.27
CA HIS A 156 9.68 -22.95 10.21
C HIS A 156 8.36 -22.62 10.92
N ASP A 157 8.19 -21.38 11.40
CA ASP A 157 6.93 -20.95 12.01
C ASP A 157 5.76 -21.10 11.02
N ARG A 158 5.95 -20.76 9.73
CA ARG A 158 4.90 -20.92 8.69
C ARG A 158 4.64 -22.39 8.34
N GLN A 159 5.67 -23.24 8.39
CA GLN A 159 5.52 -24.69 8.16
C GLN A 159 4.67 -25.33 9.26
N ALA A 160 4.75 -24.82 10.49
CA ALA A 160 4.01 -25.35 11.65
C ALA A 160 2.53 -24.89 11.69
N GLU A 161 2.09 -23.97 10.82
CA GLU A 161 0.70 -23.50 10.82
C GLU A 161 -0.30 -24.67 10.59
N PRO A 162 -1.40 -24.74 11.36
CA PRO A 162 -2.44 -25.75 11.20
C PRO A 162 -3.20 -25.56 9.88
N PRO A 163 -3.98 -26.58 9.44
CA PRO A 163 -4.86 -26.45 8.28
C PRO A 163 -5.75 -25.19 8.35
N LEU A 164 -5.98 -24.53 7.22
CA LEU A 164 -6.71 -23.26 7.19
C LEU A 164 -8.12 -23.36 7.81
N ALA A 165 -8.79 -24.49 7.61
CA ALA A 165 -10.12 -24.72 8.17
C ALA A 165 -10.14 -24.84 9.72
N GLU A 166 -9.00 -25.15 10.32
CA GLU A 166 -8.82 -25.30 11.77
C GLU A 166 -8.10 -24.11 12.39
N ASN A 167 -7.62 -23.17 11.57
CA ASN A 167 -6.82 -22.04 12.00
C ASN A 167 -7.70 -20.92 12.56
N GLN A 168 -7.93 -20.94 13.87
CA GLN A 168 -8.74 -19.94 14.58
C GLN A 168 -8.24 -18.51 14.34
N ARG A 169 -6.92 -18.33 14.21
CA ARG A 169 -6.34 -17.01 13.88
C ARG A 169 -6.85 -16.52 12.53
N CYS A 170 -6.87 -17.36 11.50
CA CYS A 170 -7.33 -16.98 10.18
C CYS A 170 -8.84 -16.66 10.15
N MET A 171 -9.64 -17.37 10.93
CA MET A 171 -11.06 -17.03 11.10
C MET A 171 -11.24 -15.66 11.78
N GLN A 172 -10.47 -15.39 12.84
CA GLN A 172 -10.50 -14.08 13.50
C GLN A 172 -10.00 -12.96 12.59
N VAL A 173 -8.98 -13.22 11.75
CA VAL A 173 -8.49 -12.25 10.75
C VAL A 173 -9.56 -11.90 9.74
N ALA A 174 -10.37 -12.86 9.27
CA ALA A 174 -11.46 -12.58 8.35
C ALA A 174 -12.49 -11.62 8.95
N GLN A 175 -12.88 -11.85 10.22
CA GLN A 175 -13.79 -10.95 10.95
C GLN A 175 -13.17 -9.56 11.15
N ASN A 176 -11.92 -9.49 11.57
CA ASN A 176 -11.21 -8.21 11.78
C ASN A 176 -11.06 -7.43 10.47
N THR A 177 -10.80 -8.10 9.36
CA THR A 177 -10.71 -7.50 8.03
C THR A 177 -12.04 -6.88 7.63
N GLN A 178 -13.14 -7.58 7.86
CA GLN A 178 -14.48 -7.05 7.58
C GLN A 178 -14.80 -5.84 8.45
N ARG A 179 -14.55 -5.92 9.76
CA ARG A 179 -14.72 -4.79 10.69
C ARG A 179 -13.91 -3.57 10.27
N MET A 180 -12.63 -3.76 9.91
CA MET A 180 -11.76 -2.67 9.44
C MET A 180 -12.32 -2.03 8.17
N ARG A 181 -12.80 -2.83 7.21
CA ARG A 181 -13.41 -2.33 5.97
C ARG A 181 -14.64 -1.46 6.26
N GLU A 182 -15.55 -1.95 7.10
CA GLU A 182 -16.76 -1.23 7.49
C GLU A 182 -16.43 0.06 8.23
N ALA A 183 -15.46 0.03 9.15
CA ALA A 183 -15.06 1.21 9.90
C ALA A 183 -14.43 2.30 9.02
N VAL A 184 -13.55 1.91 8.09
CA VAL A 184 -12.95 2.85 7.13
C VAL A 184 -14.04 3.46 6.24
N GLN A 185 -14.96 2.65 5.72
CA GLN A 185 -16.06 3.14 4.91
C GLN A 185 -16.95 4.08 5.70
N LYS A 186 -17.34 3.69 6.92
CA LYS A 186 -18.18 4.51 7.81
C LYS A 186 -17.55 5.87 8.09
N VAL A 187 -16.26 5.93 8.42
CA VAL A 187 -15.57 7.21 8.67
C VAL A 187 -15.57 8.09 7.43
N MET A 188 -15.37 7.51 6.26
CA MET A 188 -15.43 8.25 5.00
C MET A 188 -16.84 8.76 4.70
N ASP A 189 -17.88 7.99 5.00
CA ASP A 189 -19.28 8.36 4.75
C ASP A 189 -19.76 9.42 5.76
N ASP A 190 -19.54 9.21 7.06
CA ASP A 190 -19.93 10.15 8.12
C ASP A 190 -19.32 11.55 7.94
N ASN A 191 -18.11 11.62 7.37
CA ASN A 191 -17.40 12.87 7.12
C ASN A 191 -17.46 13.33 5.66
N THR A 192 -18.18 12.64 4.79
CA THR A 192 -18.31 12.93 3.36
C THR A 192 -16.94 13.07 2.68
N LEU A 193 -16.00 12.13 2.95
CA LEU A 193 -14.63 12.20 2.46
C LEU A 193 -14.49 11.57 1.07
N ASP A 194 -13.66 12.17 0.24
CA ASP A 194 -13.22 11.60 -1.03
C ASP A 194 -12.06 10.62 -0.84
N ALA A 195 -11.15 10.90 0.11
CA ALA A 195 -10.02 10.05 0.42
C ALA A 195 -9.51 10.26 1.86
N LEU A 196 -8.71 9.30 2.32
CA LEU A 196 -7.91 9.40 3.56
C LEU A 196 -6.44 9.64 3.21
N VAL A 197 -5.74 10.43 4.06
CA VAL A 197 -4.33 10.76 3.85
C VAL A 197 -3.51 10.52 5.12
N TYR A 198 -2.29 9.99 4.93
CA TYR A 198 -1.30 9.72 5.98
C TYR A 198 0.08 9.48 5.36
N PRO A 199 1.19 9.58 6.12
CA PRO A 199 2.52 9.25 5.58
C PRO A 199 2.60 7.75 5.28
N THR A 200 3.11 7.39 4.11
CA THR A 200 3.28 5.98 3.70
C THR A 200 4.17 5.23 4.68
N TRP A 201 5.21 5.90 5.17
CA TRP A 201 6.09 5.42 6.23
C TRP A 201 6.29 6.51 7.28
N ALA A 202 6.18 6.14 8.55
CA ALA A 202 6.37 7.06 9.68
C ALA A 202 7.84 7.39 9.97
N PHE A 203 8.77 6.64 9.38
CA PHE A 203 10.22 6.87 9.49
C PHE A 203 10.85 6.90 8.10
N PRO A 204 11.98 7.62 7.93
CA PRO A 204 12.73 7.59 6.69
C PRO A 204 13.38 6.21 6.45
N PRO A 205 13.88 5.94 5.22
CA PRO A 205 14.63 4.72 4.93
C PRO A 205 15.77 4.50 5.95
N ARG A 206 15.88 3.25 6.43
CA ARG A 206 16.94 2.83 7.35
C ARG A 206 18.27 2.64 6.63
N MET A 207 19.36 2.66 7.39
CA MET A 207 20.66 2.20 6.88
C MET A 207 20.57 0.75 6.43
N ILE A 208 21.29 0.38 5.39
CA ILE A 208 21.38 -1.00 4.94
C ILE A 208 22.00 -1.85 6.06
N GLY A 209 21.33 -2.94 6.42
CA GLY A 209 21.72 -3.81 7.54
C GLY A 209 21.16 -3.42 8.90
N ASP A 210 20.57 -2.25 9.05
CA ASP A 210 19.87 -1.88 10.29
C ASP A 210 18.49 -2.56 10.34
N LEU A 211 18.34 -3.51 11.25
CA LEU A 211 17.10 -4.25 11.49
C LEU A 211 16.36 -3.75 12.75
N ASN A 212 16.95 -2.86 13.53
CA ASN A 212 16.47 -2.47 14.86
C ASN A 212 15.71 -1.14 14.86
N THR A 213 16.14 -0.16 14.05
CA THR A 213 15.43 1.12 13.95
C THR A 213 13.99 0.89 13.46
N PRO A 214 12.98 1.52 14.07
CA PRO A 214 11.60 1.44 13.58
C PRO A 214 11.49 1.87 12.12
N HIS A 215 10.70 1.14 11.33
CA HIS A 215 10.44 1.52 9.94
C HIS A 215 9.11 2.26 9.76
N GLY A 216 8.14 2.05 10.66
CA GLY A 216 6.85 2.74 10.66
C GLY A 216 6.05 2.57 9.36
N ASN A 217 6.07 1.37 8.77
CA ASN A 217 5.37 1.10 7.53
C ASN A 217 3.84 1.17 7.71
N ASN A 218 3.21 2.23 7.19
CA ASN A 218 1.76 2.42 7.20
C ASN A 218 1.09 1.88 5.94
N SER A 219 1.84 1.58 4.87
CA SER A 219 1.26 1.14 3.59
C SER A 219 0.32 -0.06 3.72
N PRO A 220 0.62 -1.11 4.56
CA PRO A 220 -0.24 -2.26 4.71
C PRO A 220 -1.31 -2.10 5.81
N ARG A 221 -1.42 -0.92 6.45
CA ARG A 221 -2.31 -0.75 7.61
C ARG A 221 -3.79 -0.75 7.25
N LEU A 222 -4.16 -0.14 6.14
CA LEU A 222 -5.55 0.01 5.72
C LEU A 222 -5.83 -0.61 4.36
N SER A 223 -5.04 -0.32 3.30
CA SER A 223 -5.35 -0.74 1.93
C SER A 223 -5.46 -2.27 1.77
N PRO A 224 -4.44 -3.10 2.09
CA PRO A 224 -4.58 -4.54 1.90
C PRO A 224 -5.68 -5.19 2.77
N PRO A 225 -5.86 -4.81 4.06
CA PRO A 225 -6.95 -5.38 4.85
C PRO A 225 -8.34 -5.02 4.34
N THR A 226 -8.54 -3.81 3.88
CA THR A 226 -9.86 -3.36 3.40
C THR A 226 -10.12 -3.77 1.95
N GLY A 227 -9.07 -4.03 1.16
CA GLY A 227 -9.16 -4.17 -0.30
C GLY A 227 -9.47 -2.84 -1.00
N PHE A 228 -9.24 -1.71 -0.34
CA PHE A 228 -9.45 -0.39 -0.92
C PHE A 228 -8.19 0.11 -1.62
N PRO A 229 -8.33 0.82 -2.75
CA PRO A 229 -7.19 1.32 -3.51
C PRO A 229 -6.42 2.39 -2.73
N ALA A 230 -5.11 2.37 -2.88
CA ALA A 230 -4.23 3.41 -2.36
C ALA A 230 -3.12 3.72 -3.35
N ILE A 231 -2.66 4.96 -3.33
CA ILE A 231 -1.52 5.42 -4.12
C ILE A 231 -0.59 6.28 -3.26
N THR A 232 0.70 6.16 -3.49
CA THR A 232 1.72 6.97 -2.80
C THR A 232 2.37 7.92 -3.79
N VAL A 233 2.52 9.20 -3.37
CA VAL A 233 3.29 10.21 -4.09
C VAL A 233 4.34 10.83 -3.19
N PRO A 234 5.48 11.31 -3.74
CA PRO A 234 6.48 12.01 -2.93
C PRO A 234 5.90 13.24 -2.24
N MET A 235 6.10 13.36 -0.92
CA MET A 235 5.81 14.59 -0.16
C MET A 235 7.07 15.36 0.24
N GLY A 236 8.22 14.98 -0.31
CA GLY A 236 9.49 15.65 -0.12
C GLY A 236 10.59 14.73 0.35
N PHE A 237 11.63 15.34 0.91
CA PHE A 237 12.80 14.64 1.43
C PHE A 237 13.07 15.12 2.86
N VAL A 238 13.57 14.21 3.69
CA VAL A 238 14.12 14.51 5.01
C VAL A 238 15.63 14.28 4.99
N ARG A 239 16.36 14.96 5.88
CA ARG A 239 17.82 14.84 5.96
C ARG A 239 18.47 14.95 4.57
N ASP A 240 18.00 15.94 3.77
CA ASP A 240 18.40 16.31 2.42
C ASP A 240 18.17 15.27 1.32
N SER A 241 18.28 13.98 1.60
CA SER A 241 18.28 12.94 0.56
C SER A 241 17.27 11.80 0.73
N LEU A 242 16.69 11.62 1.92
CA LEU A 242 15.80 10.49 2.20
C LEU A 242 14.36 10.82 1.79
N PRO A 243 13.79 10.12 0.79
CA PRO A 243 12.45 10.39 0.30
C PRO A 243 11.39 9.94 1.31
N VAL A 244 10.30 10.70 1.39
CA VAL A 244 9.11 10.34 2.16
C VAL A 244 7.85 10.52 1.31
N GLY A 245 6.84 9.69 1.57
CA GLY A 245 5.65 9.57 0.74
C GLY A 245 4.36 9.93 1.48
N LEU A 246 3.48 10.61 0.78
CA LEU A 246 2.08 10.81 1.12
C LEU A 246 1.27 9.65 0.54
N GLN A 247 0.58 8.90 1.37
CA GLN A 247 -0.37 7.89 0.93
C GLN A 247 -1.78 8.48 0.91
N VAL A 248 -2.48 8.21 -0.19
CA VAL A 248 -3.89 8.57 -0.40
C VAL A 248 -4.66 7.29 -0.61
N LEU A 249 -5.67 7.04 0.25
CA LEU A 249 -6.50 5.83 0.22
C LEU A 249 -7.95 6.22 -0.05
N GLY A 250 -8.59 5.52 -0.96
CA GLY A 250 -9.99 5.77 -1.36
C GLY A 250 -10.93 4.64 -0.98
N ARG A 251 -12.18 4.74 -1.42
CA ARG A 251 -13.17 3.66 -1.37
C ARG A 251 -12.86 2.60 -2.42
N ALA A 252 -13.49 1.43 -2.31
CA ALA A 252 -13.45 0.44 -3.39
C ALA A 252 -13.85 1.09 -4.72
N TRP A 253 -13.04 0.85 -5.76
CA TRP A 253 -13.25 1.35 -7.14
C TRP A 253 -13.14 2.87 -7.31
N SER A 254 -12.51 3.58 -6.39
CA SER A 254 -12.31 5.03 -6.46
C SER A 254 -10.97 5.44 -7.06
N GLU A 255 -10.28 4.57 -7.78
CA GLU A 255 -9.02 4.87 -8.47
C GLU A 255 -9.08 6.18 -9.29
N PRO A 256 -10.17 6.48 -10.02
CA PRO A 256 -10.32 7.76 -10.70
C PRO A 256 -10.15 8.98 -9.80
N THR A 257 -10.75 8.95 -8.62
CA THR A 257 -10.65 10.04 -7.62
C THR A 257 -9.22 10.15 -7.09
N LEU A 258 -8.59 9.01 -6.76
CA LEU A 258 -7.22 8.99 -6.28
C LEU A 258 -6.24 9.55 -7.32
N ILE A 259 -6.40 9.17 -8.58
CA ILE A 259 -5.54 9.66 -9.68
C ILE A 259 -5.65 11.18 -9.82
N LYS A 260 -6.86 11.76 -9.78
CA LYS A 260 -7.05 13.21 -9.79
C LYS A 260 -6.29 13.90 -8.65
N ILE A 261 -6.47 13.41 -7.42
CA ILE A 261 -5.84 13.98 -6.22
C ILE A 261 -4.32 13.96 -6.34
N VAL A 262 -3.74 12.76 -6.63
CA VAL A 262 -2.28 12.60 -6.61
C VAL A 262 -1.61 13.27 -7.81
N TYR A 263 -2.26 13.29 -8.97
CA TYR A 263 -1.73 14.00 -10.13
C TYR A 263 -1.73 15.51 -9.92
N GLY A 264 -2.84 16.09 -9.44
CA GLY A 264 -2.90 17.51 -9.10
C GLY A 264 -1.85 17.90 -8.05
N TYR A 265 -1.67 17.08 -7.01
CA TYR A 265 -0.65 17.28 -5.99
C TYR A 265 0.76 17.20 -6.56
N GLU A 266 1.10 16.14 -7.34
CA GLU A 266 2.41 15.99 -7.98
C GLU A 266 2.76 17.17 -8.89
N GLN A 267 1.84 17.59 -9.76
CA GLN A 267 2.06 18.67 -10.72
C GLN A 267 2.31 20.01 -10.04
N ALA A 268 1.63 20.26 -8.92
CA ALA A 268 1.77 21.51 -8.18
C ALA A 268 3.02 21.56 -7.28
N THR A 269 3.45 20.41 -6.74
CA THR A 269 4.53 20.38 -5.73
C THR A 269 5.88 19.97 -6.31
N ARG A 270 5.90 19.08 -7.30
CA ARG A 270 7.10 18.55 -7.98
C ARG A 270 8.19 18.09 -7.01
N HIS A 271 7.80 17.42 -5.92
CA HIS A 271 8.73 17.01 -4.87
C HIS A 271 9.75 15.95 -5.31
N ARG A 272 9.47 15.19 -6.37
CA ARG A 272 10.39 14.19 -6.86
C ARG A 272 11.70 14.81 -7.38
N ARG A 273 12.84 14.25 -6.95
CA ARG A 273 14.18 14.51 -7.49
C ARG A 273 14.80 13.20 -7.95
N PRO A 274 15.49 13.14 -9.10
CA PRO A 274 16.28 11.96 -9.45
C PRO A 274 17.46 11.82 -8.46
N PRO A 275 17.89 10.58 -8.13
CA PRO A 275 19.09 10.39 -7.34
C PRO A 275 20.32 10.94 -8.08
N ALA A 276 21.25 11.57 -7.36
CA ALA A 276 22.49 12.10 -7.95
C ALA A 276 23.36 11.00 -8.59
N SER A 277 23.24 9.76 -8.07
CA SER A 277 23.94 8.58 -8.59
C SER A 277 23.39 8.07 -9.94
N THR A 278 22.22 8.54 -10.36
CA THR A 278 21.59 8.15 -11.63
C THR A 278 21.20 9.43 -12.42
N PRO A 279 22.21 10.12 -13.00
CA PRO A 279 21.94 11.32 -13.79
C PRO A 279 21.10 10.98 -15.03
N PRO A 280 20.42 11.97 -15.63
CA PRO A 280 19.74 11.80 -16.90
C PRO A 280 20.70 11.21 -17.95
N LEU A 281 20.17 10.36 -18.84
CA LEU A 281 20.94 9.91 -20.00
C LEU A 281 21.32 11.13 -20.86
N PRO A 282 22.53 11.12 -21.49
CA PRO A 282 22.88 12.15 -22.45
C PRO A 282 21.82 12.25 -23.54
N ALA A 283 21.48 13.49 -23.93
CA ALA A 283 20.55 13.72 -25.02
C ALA A 283 21.14 13.10 -26.31
N GLY A 284 20.47 12.10 -26.88
CA GLY A 284 20.85 11.46 -28.15
C GLY A 284 21.35 10.02 -28.07
N GLN A 285 21.13 9.30 -26.97
CA GLN A 285 21.26 7.84 -26.90
C GLN A 285 19.92 7.13 -26.83
#